data_851bbe1815e8124834a4413ebfe403bc
#
_entry.id   851bbe1815e8124834a4413ebfe403bc
#
_cell.length_a   1.000
_cell.length_b   1.000
_cell.length_c   1.000
_cell.angle_alpha   90.00
_cell.angle_beta   90.00
_cell.angle_gamma   90.00
#
_symmetry.space_group_name_H-M   'P 1'
#
loop_
_entity.id
_entity.type
_entity.pdbx_description
1 polymer ?
#
loop_
_entity_poly.entity_id
_entity_poly.type
_entity_poly.pdbx_seq_one_letter_code
_entity_poly.pdbx_strand_id
1 'polypeptide(L)'
;MNNTCDILIKNGNVIIPFNGIVKTNILIENGKIKALKKTIGNVSTDRVINAEDKYILPGIIDPHVHYGVFTPIESAAKTESMSAVTGGITTIMRMIRLDGSYRKIVNHLEVSRRTHITDYAIHASILDPSQTKEMSFLKSIGINSFKIYMNLGSELKKILADLDPGDTSLKEIEVDMSDGLLTEIIKMGSALNSIILVHAEDHVECSRKMIEMRKRNEQVSSDLLKLWSSLRPESSEVNSIKKVLNIALDYEQNLYFVHIGSSQALNEIYYLTHTTDYDNIKGKVVPPLRSKGDLVELWNAIKSGIIDTIGTDHVANDLEIKKARGNFWNAPSGFSGLGTMLPVMLSEGVNKKSIDLVRISEICSANASRIFGFFPQKGTIMEGSDADLTIVDMEKEQRVSPDLLNSHSDYTIYEGWKLKGWPVMTIVRGKVVMEDGKVDQKNIGHGKFIETTKTRKDFKN
;
A
#
# COMPACT_ATOMS: atom_id res chain seq x y z
N MET A 1 -15.23 37.21 -12.40
CA MET A 1 -15.24 35.81 -11.91
C MET A 1 -15.51 35.88 -10.43
N ASN A 2 -16.54 35.17 -9.93
CA ASN A 2 -16.82 35.12 -8.51
C ASN A 2 -15.63 34.52 -7.77
N ASN A 3 -15.06 35.29 -6.84
CA ASN A 3 -13.88 34.90 -6.07
C ASN A 3 -14.33 34.06 -4.85
N THR A 4 -15.00 32.93 -5.12
CA THR A 4 -15.51 32.00 -4.10
C THR A 4 -14.74 30.67 -4.14
N CYS A 5 -14.61 30.01 -3.00
CA CYS A 5 -14.11 28.63 -2.89
C CYS A 5 -14.63 28.02 -1.56
N ASP A 6 -14.65 26.68 -1.48
CA ASP A 6 -15.08 25.98 -0.26
C ASP A 6 -14.00 26.08 0.82
N ILE A 7 -12.74 25.85 0.43
CA ILE A 7 -11.59 25.93 1.33
C ILE A 7 -10.49 26.77 0.71
N LEU A 8 -9.89 27.62 1.53
CA LEU A 8 -8.69 28.38 1.21
C LEU A 8 -7.55 27.95 2.15
N ILE A 9 -6.51 27.33 1.60
CA ILE A 9 -5.29 27.02 2.35
C ILE A 9 -4.26 28.11 2.06
N LYS A 10 -3.77 28.78 3.11
CA LYS A 10 -2.83 29.90 3.01
C LYS A 10 -1.44 29.53 3.46
N ASN A 11 -0.43 30.19 2.86
CA ASN A 11 0.97 30.25 3.28
C ASN A 11 1.72 28.92 3.30
N GLY A 12 1.19 27.87 2.65
CA GLY A 12 1.80 26.54 2.67
C GLY A 12 3.01 26.40 1.75
N ASN A 13 3.96 25.53 2.13
CA ASN A 13 5.01 25.05 1.26
C ASN A 13 4.45 23.88 0.44
N VAL A 14 3.92 24.17 -0.74
CA VAL A 14 3.25 23.18 -1.60
C VAL A 14 4.28 22.38 -2.38
N ILE A 15 4.25 21.07 -2.23
CA ILE A 15 5.15 20.13 -2.94
C ILE A 15 4.46 19.68 -4.21
N ILE A 16 5.06 20.00 -5.34
CA ILE A 16 4.61 19.57 -6.67
C ILE A 16 5.58 18.50 -7.16
N PRO A 17 5.13 17.21 -7.22
CA PRO A 17 5.99 16.12 -7.66
C PRO A 17 6.67 16.43 -9.01
N PHE A 18 7.92 16.05 -9.15
CA PHE A 18 8.78 16.26 -10.33
C PHE A 18 9.12 17.74 -10.63
N ASN A 19 8.64 18.69 -9.81
CA ASN A 19 8.80 20.11 -10.10
C ASN A 19 9.47 20.88 -8.95
N GLY A 20 9.13 20.59 -7.68
CA GLY A 20 9.75 21.27 -6.55
C GLY A 20 8.76 21.72 -5.49
N ILE A 21 9.21 22.66 -4.64
CA ILE A 21 8.44 23.21 -3.53
C ILE A 21 8.16 24.69 -3.81
N VAL A 22 6.90 25.10 -3.71
CA VAL A 22 6.46 26.48 -3.97
C VAL A 22 5.65 27.00 -2.77
N LYS A 23 6.04 28.15 -2.21
CA LYS A 23 5.22 28.82 -1.20
C LYS A 23 4.05 29.52 -1.90
N THR A 24 2.84 29.02 -1.68
CA THR A 24 1.64 29.49 -2.38
C THR A 24 0.37 29.19 -1.57
N ASN A 25 -0.76 29.68 -2.04
CA ASN A 25 -2.08 29.38 -1.47
C ASN A 25 -2.84 28.47 -2.43
N ILE A 26 -3.70 27.60 -1.88
CA ILE A 26 -4.53 26.65 -2.63
C ILE A 26 -5.98 27.02 -2.44
N LEU A 27 -6.72 27.20 -3.54
CA LEU A 27 -8.17 27.37 -3.54
C LEU A 27 -8.80 26.05 -3.93
N ILE A 28 -9.74 25.57 -3.13
CA ILE A 28 -10.47 24.32 -3.35
C ILE A 28 -11.95 24.64 -3.55
N GLU A 29 -12.54 24.08 -4.61
CA GLU A 29 -13.97 24.25 -4.93
C GLU A 29 -14.51 22.93 -5.50
N ASN A 30 -15.65 22.49 -5.01
CA ASN A 30 -16.31 21.25 -5.47
C ASN A 30 -15.39 20.01 -5.44
N GLY A 31 -14.55 19.91 -4.41
CA GLY A 31 -13.63 18.78 -4.23
C GLY A 31 -12.41 18.79 -5.15
N LYS A 32 -12.18 19.84 -5.91
CA LYS A 32 -11.07 20.01 -6.85
C LYS A 32 -10.15 21.18 -6.46
N ILE A 33 -8.89 21.11 -6.88
CA ILE A 33 -7.99 22.27 -6.86
C ILE A 33 -8.49 23.27 -7.91
N LYS A 34 -9.00 24.40 -7.43
CA LYS A 34 -9.48 25.49 -8.31
C LYS A 34 -8.34 26.33 -8.85
N ALA A 35 -7.37 26.65 -8.00
CA ALA A 35 -6.23 27.49 -8.37
C ALA A 35 -5.09 27.40 -7.35
N LEU A 36 -3.87 27.69 -7.82
CA LEU A 36 -2.69 27.97 -7.01
C LEU A 36 -2.31 29.45 -7.20
N LYS A 37 -2.30 30.26 -6.11
CA LYS A 37 -2.06 31.72 -6.21
C LYS A 37 -1.11 32.21 -5.12
N LYS A 38 -0.02 32.87 -5.52
CA LYS A 38 0.92 33.50 -4.58
C LYS A 38 0.27 34.62 -3.77
N THR A 39 -0.60 35.42 -4.40
CA THR A 39 -1.34 36.50 -3.77
C THR A 39 -2.84 36.24 -3.92
N ILE A 40 -3.59 36.50 -2.86
CA ILE A 40 -5.03 36.33 -2.85
C ILE A 40 -5.65 37.68 -2.50
N GLY A 41 -6.57 38.15 -3.36
CA GLY A 41 -7.46 39.28 -3.03
C GLY A 41 -8.58 38.82 -2.08
N ASN A 42 -9.68 39.58 -2.03
CA ASN A 42 -10.83 39.16 -1.30
C ASN A 42 -11.46 37.92 -1.91
N VAL A 43 -11.45 36.79 -1.15
CA VAL A 43 -12.07 35.53 -1.50
C VAL A 43 -13.11 35.20 -0.44
N SER A 44 -14.31 34.91 -0.89
CA SER A 44 -15.34 34.34 -0.01
C SER A 44 -15.13 32.85 0.11
N THR A 45 -15.06 32.31 1.32
CA THR A 45 -14.76 30.90 1.57
C THR A 45 -15.46 30.42 2.85
N ASP A 46 -15.85 29.14 2.87
CA ASP A 46 -16.46 28.53 4.05
C ASP A 46 -15.40 28.22 5.13
N ARG A 47 -14.17 27.93 4.73
CA ARG A 47 -13.07 27.58 5.64
C ARG A 47 -11.74 28.14 5.17
N VAL A 48 -11.01 28.75 6.11
CA VAL A 48 -9.59 29.14 5.90
C VAL A 48 -8.70 28.23 6.75
N ILE A 49 -7.67 27.67 6.13
CA ILE A 49 -6.63 26.86 6.79
C ILE A 49 -5.31 27.63 6.65
N ASN A 50 -4.66 27.97 7.76
CA ASN A 50 -3.31 28.52 7.72
C ASN A 50 -2.27 27.39 7.80
N ALA A 51 -1.53 27.19 6.72
CA ALA A 51 -0.48 26.16 6.60
C ALA A 51 0.92 26.79 6.69
N GLU A 52 1.08 27.91 7.39
CA GLU A 52 2.37 28.53 7.60
C GLU A 52 3.33 27.54 8.29
N ASP A 53 4.57 27.50 7.80
CA ASP A 53 5.61 26.56 8.22
C ASP A 53 5.27 25.06 8.08
N LYS A 54 4.20 24.74 7.37
CA LYS A 54 3.82 23.36 7.03
C LYS A 54 4.12 23.07 5.57
N TYR A 55 4.29 21.77 5.28
CA TYR A 55 4.40 21.26 3.92
C TYR A 55 3.07 20.63 3.50
N ILE A 56 2.69 20.86 2.25
CA ILE A 56 1.48 20.31 1.66
C ILE A 56 1.88 19.35 0.55
N LEU A 57 1.69 18.06 0.79
CA LEU A 57 1.90 17.01 -0.19
C LEU A 57 0.60 16.72 -0.93
N PRO A 58 0.65 16.23 -2.19
CA PRO A 58 -0.50 15.54 -2.77
C PRO A 58 -0.88 14.38 -1.85
N GLY A 59 -2.17 14.07 -1.78
CA GLY A 59 -2.67 12.97 -0.97
C GLY A 59 -1.90 11.69 -1.24
N ILE A 60 -1.49 11.03 -0.17
CA ILE A 60 -0.68 9.80 -0.26
C ILE A 60 -1.53 8.66 -0.83
N ILE A 61 -0.93 7.85 -1.68
CA ILE A 61 -1.54 6.66 -2.29
C ILE A 61 -0.77 5.43 -1.83
N ASP A 62 -1.44 4.54 -1.13
CA ASP A 62 -0.87 3.25 -0.77
C ASP A 62 -1.30 2.17 -1.78
N PRO A 63 -0.37 1.68 -2.61
CA PRO A 63 -0.69 0.74 -3.67
C PRO A 63 -0.79 -0.72 -3.22
N HIS A 64 -0.66 -1.03 -1.92
CA HIS A 64 -0.64 -2.41 -1.45
C HIS A 64 -1.18 -2.55 -0.02
N VAL A 65 -2.44 -2.94 0.09
CA VAL A 65 -3.13 -3.05 1.40
C VAL A 65 -3.98 -4.31 1.45
N HIS A 66 -3.95 -5.03 2.58
CA HIS A 66 -4.81 -6.17 2.88
C HIS A 66 -5.69 -5.87 4.10
N TYR A 67 -6.99 -5.99 3.95
CA TYR A 67 -7.97 -5.97 5.05
C TYR A 67 -9.22 -6.77 4.64
N GLY A 68 -10.03 -7.17 5.60
CA GLY A 68 -11.20 -8.01 5.37
C GLY A 68 -10.87 -9.52 5.31
N VAL A 69 -9.68 -9.93 5.77
CA VAL A 69 -9.26 -11.33 5.89
C VAL A 69 -9.58 -11.89 7.28
N PHE A 70 -9.25 -11.15 8.31
CA PHE A 70 -9.42 -11.54 9.71
C PHE A 70 -10.62 -10.87 10.36
N THR A 71 -11.12 -9.82 9.78
CA THR A 71 -12.21 -8.98 10.29
C THR A 71 -13.23 -8.79 9.17
N PRO A 72 -14.54 -8.84 9.45
CA PRO A 72 -15.59 -8.60 8.47
C PRO A 72 -15.34 -7.31 7.69
N ILE A 73 -15.59 -7.35 6.38
CA ILE A 73 -15.25 -6.24 5.47
C ILE A 73 -15.92 -4.92 5.88
N GLU A 74 -17.10 -4.97 6.48
CA GLU A 74 -17.85 -3.80 6.93
C GLU A 74 -17.10 -2.99 7.99
N SER A 75 -16.49 -3.68 8.96
CA SER A 75 -15.68 -3.03 10.00
C SER A 75 -14.26 -2.74 9.50
N ALA A 76 -13.62 -3.68 8.81
CA ALA A 76 -12.26 -3.53 8.31
C ALA A 76 -12.12 -2.34 7.35
N ALA A 77 -13.02 -2.18 6.38
CA ALA A 77 -12.99 -1.06 5.45
C ALA A 77 -13.11 0.30 6.16
N LYS A 78 -13.92 0.36 7.23
CA LYS A 78 -14.04 1.56 8.06
C LYS A 78 -12.75 1.82 8.85
N THR A 79 -12.28 0.86 9.66
CA THR A 79 -11.13 1.08 10.55
C THR A 79 -9.85 1.33 9.77
N GLU A 80 -9.61 0.58 8.69
CA GLU A 80 -8.36 0.73 7.95
C GLU A 80 -8.35 2.00 7.08
N SER A 81 -9.50 2.47 6.60
CA SER A 81 -9.57 3.80 5.99
C SER A 81 -9.39 4.93 7.02
N MET A 82 -9.78 4.74 8.29
CA MET A 82 -9.47 5.67 9.38
C MET A 82 -7.97 5.68 9.68
N SER A 83 -7.34 4.52 9.76
CA SER A 83 -5.88 4.39 9.93
C SER A 83 -5.12 5.07 8.78
N ALA A 84 -5.59 4.87 7.55
CA ALA A 84 -5.01 5.48 6.36
C ALA A 84 -5.00 7.02 6.45
N VAL A 85 -6.15 7.65 6.74
CA VAL A 85 -6.20 9.12 6.84
C VAL A 85 -5.41 9.65 8.02
N THR A 86 -5.25 8.89 9.11
CA THR A 86 -4.35 9.23 10.22
C THR A 86 -2.91 9.31 9.75
N GLY A 87 -2.50 8.39 8.88
CA GLY A 87 -1.17 8.39 8.23
C GLY A 87 -1.02 9.35 7.05
N GLY A 88 -2.04 10.15 6.71
CA GLY A 88 -1.99 11.07 5.56
C GLY A 88 -2.36 10.44 4.21
N ILE A 89 -2.81 9.20 4.20
CA ILE A 89 -3.19 8.47 2.99
C ILE A 89 -4.61 8.85 2.58
N THR A 90 -4.79 9.22 1.32
CA THR A 90 -6.10 9.61 0.76
C THR A 90 -6.69 8.56 -0.18
N THR A 91 -5.85 7.66 -0.66
CA THR A 91 -6.26 6.56 -1.56
C THR A 91 -5.53 5.28 -1.17
N ILE A 92 -6.27 4.18 -1.03
CA ILE A 92 -5.71 2.85 -0.76
C ILE A 92 -6.09 1.88 -1.87
N MET A 93 -5.15 0.98 -2.23
CA MET A 93 -5.38 -0.04 -3.25
C MET A 93 -5.38 -1.42 -2.59
N ARG A 94 -6.56 -1.99 -2.43
CA ARG A 94 -6.77 -3.25 -1.73
C ARG A 94 -6.45 -4.45 -2.61
N MET A 95 -5.60 -5.35 -2.13
CA MET A 95 -5.44 -6.70 -2.67
C MET A 95 -6.60 -7.56 -2.19
N ILE A 96 -7.47 -8.03 -3.08
CA ILE A 96 -8.59 -8.90 -2.72
C ILE A 96 -8.35 -10.33 -3.21
N ARG A 97 -8.62 -11.32 -2.34
CA ARG A 97 -8.47 -12.75 -2.59
C ARG A 97 -9.81 -13.44 -2.39
N LEU A 98 -10.57 -13.65 -3.45
CA LEU A 98 -11.87 -14.30 -3.35
C LEU A 98 -11.76 -15.82 -3.58
N ASP A 99 -12.45 -16.57 -2.75
CA ASP A 99 -12.70 -17.99 -2.97
C ASP A 99 -13.75 -18.15 -4.08
N GLY A 100 -13.39 -18.84 -5.17
CA GLY A 100 -14.25 -19.03 -6.35
C GLY A 100 -14.41 -17.78 -7.21
N SER A 101 -15.62 -17.52 -7.69
CA SER A 101 -15.91 -16.53 -8.72
C SER A 101 -15.78 -15.06 -8.25
N TYR A 102 -15.16 -14.23 -9.07
CA TYR A 102 -15.10 -12.78 -8.89
C TYR A 102 -16.41 -12.04 -9.20
N ARG A 103 -17.46 -12.71 -9.67
CA ARG A 103 -18.77 -12.07 -9.87
C ARG A 103 -19.34 -11.46 -8.58
N LYS A 104 -19.00 -12.01 -7.43
CA LYS A 104 -19.41 -11.53 -6.10
C LYS A 104 -18.68 -10.26 -5.63
N ILE A 105 -17.66 -9.78 -6.35
CA ILE A 105 -16.90 -8.56 -6.01
C ILE A 105 -17.80 -7.33 -5.88
N VAL A 106 -18.93 -7.30 -6.59
CA VAL A 106 -19.90 -6.21 -6.52
C VAL A 106 -20.42 -5.96 -5.10
N ASN A 107 -20.54 -7.02 -4.30
CA ASN A 107 -20.94 -6.93 -2.89
C ASN A 107 -19.87 -6.25 -2.04
N HIS A 108 -18.58 -6.57 -2.29
CA HIS A 108 -17.45 -5.91 -1.62
C HIS A 108 -17.35 -4.43 -1.98
N LEU A 109 -17.59 -4.08 -3.26
CA LEU A 109 -17.63 -2.68 -3.71
C LEU A 109 -18.76 -1.91 -3.03
N GLU A 110 -19.96 -2.51 -2.89
CA GLU A 110 -21.10 -1.88 -2.25
C GLU A 110 -20.84 -1.61 -0.75
N VAL A 111 -20.22 -2.56 -0.03
CA VAL A 111 -19.81 -2.35 1.36
C VAL A 111 -18.76 -1.25 1.45
N SER A 112 -17.73 -1.31 0.62
CA SER A 112 -16.66 -0.32 0.60
C SER A 112 -17.20 1.09 0.34
N ARG A 113 -18.15 1.24 -0.57
CA ARG A 113 -18.81 2.52 -0.88
C ARG A 113 -19.47 3.17 0.35
N ARG A 114 -19.98 2.37 1.28
CA ARG A 114 -20.69 2.86 2.47
C ARG A 114 -19.77 3.08 3.69
N THR A 115 -18.56 2.56 3.65
CA THR A 115 -17.70 2.47 4.85
C THR A 115 -16.37 3.21 4.73
N HIS A 116 -15.84 3.39 3.53
CA HIS A 116 -14.57 4.07 3.34
C HIS A 116 -14.63 5.58 3.57
N ILE A 117 -13.59 6.12 4.21
CA ILE A 117 -13.30 7.56 4.27
C ILE A 117 -12.36 7.94 3.13
N THR A 118 -11.33 7.13 2.86
CA THR A 118 -10.41 7.29 1.72
C THR A 118 -11.07 6.87 0.43
N ASP A 119 -10.59 7.39 -0.68
CA ASP A 119 -10.82 6.74 -1.97
C ASP A 119 -10.10 5.39 -2.02
N TYR A 120 -10.59 4.48 -2.87
CA TYR A 120 -10.05 3.13 -2.94
C TYR A 120 -10.08 2.56 -4.35
N ALA A 121 -9.09 1.71 -4.65
CA ALA A 121 -9.06 0.86 -5.83
C ALA A 121 -8.83 -0.59 -5.40
N ILE A 122 -8.95 -1.53 -6.35
CA ILE A 122 -8.82 -2.96 -6.09
C ILE A 122 -7.82 -3.58 -7.05
N HIS A 123 -6.95 -4.43 -6.49
CA HIS A 123 -6.18 -5.43 -7.21
C HIS A 123 -6.82 -6.80 -6.97
N ALA A 124 -7.24 -7.49 -8.02
CA ALA A 124 -7.84 -8.81 -7.90
C ALA A 124 -6.75 -9.90 -7.94
N SER A 125 -6.71 -10.77 -6.95
CA SER A 125 -5.75 -11.89 -6.89
C SER A 125 -6.27 -13.05 -7.75
N ILE A 126 -5.48 -13.51 -8.71
CA ILE A 126 -5.84 -14.66 -9.53
C ILE A 126 -5.19 -15.90 -8.93
N LEU A 127 -6.01 -16.81 -8.43
CA LEU A 127 -5.61 -17.95 -7.59
C LEU A 127 -5.87 -19.30 -8.26
N ASP A 128 -6.72 -19.34 -9.29
CA ASP A 128 -7.02 -20.55 -10.04
C ASP A 128 -7.37 -20.25 -11.53
N PRO A 129 -7.35 -21.27 -12.41
CA PRO A 129 -7.60 -21.10 -13.84
C PRO A 129 -9.01 -20.58 -14.18
N SER A 130 -10.02 -20.77 -13.32
CA SER A 130 -11.37 -20.27 -13.62
C SER A 130 -11.42 -18.75 -13.50
N GLN A 131 -10.64 -18.17 -12.58
CA GLN A 131 -10.55 -16.73 -12.35
C GLN A 131 -9.84 -16.00 -13.49
N THR A 132 -8.95 -16.65 -14.25
CA THR A 132 -8.32 -16.02 -15.44
C THR A 132 -9.37 -15.61 -16.46
N LYS A 133 -10.43 -16.42 -16.61
CA LYS A 133 -11.54 -16.13 -17.52
C LYS A 133 -12.39 -14.94 -17.10
N GLU A 134 -12.34 -14.57 -15.82
CA GLU A 134 -13.09 -13.45 -15.27
C GLU A 134 -12.32 -12.11 -15.32
N MET A 135 -11.02 -12.12 -15.70
CA MET A 135 -10.21 -10.89 -15.80
C MET A 135 -10.82 -9.85 -16.73
N SER A 136 -11.44 -10.28 -17.85
CA SER A 136 -12.15 -9.37 -18.76
C SER A 136 -13.38 -8.72 -18.10
N PHE A 137 -14.12 -9.46 -17.29
CA PHE A 137 -15.23 -8.91 -16.52
C PHE A 137 -14.73 -7.90 -15.48
N LEU A 138 -13.68 -8.24 -14.72
CA LEU A 138 -13.08 -7.35 -13.74
C LEU A 138 -12.63 -6.03 -14.37
N LYS A 139 -11.98 -6.10 -15.53
CA LYS A 139 -11.62 -4.90 -16.29
C LYS A 139 -12.85 -4.07 -16.68
N SER A 140 -13.95 -4.71 -17.09
CA SER A 140 -15.16 -4.01 -17.50
C SER A 140 -15.84 -3.21 -16.39
N ILE A 141 -15.53 -3.52 -15.13
CA ILE A 141 -16.01 -2.80 -13.94
C ILE A 141 -14.92 -1.94 -13.27
N GLY A 142 -13.84 -1.64 -14.00
CA GLY A 142 -12.79 -0.72 -13.53
C GLY A 142 -11.65 -1.35 -12.75
N ILE A 143 -11.51 -2.69 -12.71
CA ILE A 143 -10.42 -3.40 -12.04
C ILE A 143 -9.48 -3.96 -13.12
N ASN A 144 -8.35 -3.28 -13.37
CA ASN A 144 -7.41 -3.61 -14.44
C ASN A 144 -6.00 -3.93 -13.93
N SER A 145 -5.90 -4.39 -12.70
CA SER A 145 -4.65 -4.83 -12.09
C SER A 145 -4.86 -6.11 -11.31
N PHE A 146 -3.98 -7.10 -11.53
CA PHE A 146 -4.15 -8.47 -11.04
C PHE A 146 -2.92 -8.93 -10.27
N LYS A 147 -3.14 -9.52 -9.10
CA LYS A 147 -2.08 -10.02 -8.22
C LYS A 147 -1.86 -11.51 -8.41
N ILE A 148 -0.59 -11.91 -8.47
CA ILE A 148 -0.15 -13.31 -8.44
C ILE A 148 0.79 -13.57 -7.27
N TYR A 149 0.78 -14.81 -6.78
CA TYR A 149 1.56 -15.26 -5.64
C TYR A 149 2.46 -16.44 -6.06
N MET A 150 3.68 -16.17 -6.51
CA MET A 150 4.63 -17.21 -6.90
C MET A 150 5.15 -18.02 -5.72
N ASN A 151 4.92 -17.56 -4.49
CA ASN A 151 5.24 -18.27 -3.26
C ASN A 151 4.23 -19.36 -2.89
N LEU A 152 3.15 -19.53 -3.67
CA LEU A 152 2.10 -20.53 -3.41
C LEU A 152 2.25 -21.71 -4.36
N GLY A 153 2.40 -22.90 -3.78
CA GLY A 153 2.57 -24.17 -4.46
C GLY A 153 3.36 -25.15 -3.58
N SER A 154 3.51 -26.39 -4.01
CA SER A 154 4.18 -27.46 -3.25
C SER A 154 3.64 -27.56 -1.82
N GLU A 155 4.49 -27.44 -0.80
CA GLU A 155 4.11 -27.46 0.62
C GLU A 155 3.49 -26.14 1.11
N LEU A 156 3.63 -25.06 0.33
CA LEU A 156 3.20 -23.69 0.69
C LEU A 156 1.93 -23.28 -0.07
N LYS A 157 1.01 -24.19 -0.29
CA LYS A 157 -0.14 -24.01 -1.17
C LYS A 157 -1.36 -23.33 -0.52
N LYS A 158 -1.31 -22.95 0.75
CA LYS A 158 -2.45 -22.42 1.48
C LYS A 158 -2.37 -20.92 1.70
N ILE A 159 -3.49 -20.23 1.46
CA ILE A 159 -3.66 -18.80 1.72
C ILE A 159 -5.07 -18.54 2.28
N LEU A 160 -5.19 -17.53 3.15
CA LEU A 160 -6.50 -17.09 3.62
C LEU A 160 -7.17 -16.20 2.57
N ALA A 161 -8.41 -16.52 2.25
CA ALA A 161 -9.29 -15.69 1.44
C ALA A 161 -9.80 -14.49 2.25
N ASP A 162 -10.23 -13.45 1.54
CA ASP A 162 -11.00 -12.36 2.13
C ASP A 162 -12.40 -12.85 2.45
N LEU A 163 -12.94 -12.40 3.59
CA LEU A 163 -14.30 -12.72 4.01
C LEU A 163 -15.32 -12.06 3.06
N ASP A 164 -16.28 -12.82 2.59
CA ASP A 164 -17.42 -12.23 1.87
C ASP A 164 -18.27 -11.38 2.84
N PRO A 165 -18.97 -10.33 2.36
CA PRO A 165 -19.85 -9.54 3.21
C PRO A 165 -20.83 -10.40 4.03
N GLY A 166 -20.84 -10.16 5.34
CA GLY A 166 -21.63 -10.95 6.30
C GLY A 166 -20.94 -12.21 6.85
N ASP A 167 -19.81 -12.63 6.29
CA ASP A 167 -19.05 -13.77 6.81
C ASP A 167 -18.14 -13.35 7.97
N THR A 168 -17.95 -14.29 8.90
CA THR A 168 -17.04 -14.12 10.06
C THR A 168 -16.04 -15.26 10.21
N SER A 169 -16.22 -16.35 9.47
CA SER A 169 -15.38 -17.56 9.57
C SER A 169 -14.25 -17.50 8.56
N LEU A 170 -13.00 -17.65 9.03
CA LEU A 170 -11.82 -17.68 8.17
C LEU A 170 -11.93 -18.80 7.14
N LYS A 171 -11.64 -18.47 5.90
CA LYS A 171 -11.60 -19.40 4.77
C LYS A 171 -10.18 -19.57 4.29
N GLU A 172 -9.70 -20.81 4.29
CA GLU A 172 -8.41 -21.17 3.72
C GLU A 172 -8.63 -21.79 2.34
N ILE A 173 -7.90 -21.34 1.33
CA ILE A 173 -7.94 -21.85 -0.04
C ILE A 173 -6.59 -22.43 -0.41
N GLU A 174 -6.58 -23.48 -1.22
CA GLU A 174 -5.36 -24.05 -1.79
C GLU A 174 -5.10 -23.45 -3.16
N VAL A 175 -3.85 -23.04 -3.36
CA VAL A 175 -3.38 -22.43 -4.62
C VAL A 175 -2.13 -23.18 -5.09
N ASP A 176 -2.11 -23.55 -6.36
CA ASP A 176 -0.92 -24.05 -7.02
C ASP A 176 -0.59 -23.13 -8.20
N MET A 177 0.34 -22.21 -7.98
CA MET A 177 0.83 -21.29 -9.00
C MET A 177 1.80 -22.02 -9.93
N SER A 178 1.27 -22.96 -10.70
CA SER A 178 2.00 -23.67 -11.73
C SER A 178 2.47 -22.74 -12.86
N ASP A 179 3.51 -23.16 -13.60
CA ASP A 179 4.02 -22.42 -14.75
C ASP A 179 2.95 -22.21 -15.83
N GLY A 180 2.03 -23.17 -15.97
CA GLY A 180 0.89 -23.06 -16.88
C GLY A 180 -0.07 -21.94 -16.49
N LEU A 181 -0.47 -21.90 -15.22
CA LEU A 181 -1.35 -20.84 -14.69
C LEU A 181 -0.68 -19.46 -14.77
N LEU A 182 0.60 -19.38 -14.38
CA LEU A 182 1.38 -18.15 -14.46
C LEU A 182 1.41 -17.60 -15.89
N THR A 183 1.71 -18.45 -16.87
CA THR A 183 1.77 -18.08 -18.29
C THR A 183 0.39 -17.63 -18.80
N GLU A 184 -0.69 -18.32 -18.41
CA GLU A 184 -2.05 -17.97 -18.80
C GLU A 184 -2.45 -16.59 -18.26
N ILE A 185 -2.15 -16.30 -16.99
CA ILE A 185 -2.43 -14.99 -16.38
C ILE A 185 -1.66 -13.88 -17.10
N ILE A 186 -0.37 -14.08 -17.38
CA ILE A 186 0.47 -13.10 -18.08
C ILE A 186 -0.06 -12.83 -19.49
N LYS A 187 -0.38 -13.89 -20.23
CA LYS A 187 -0.97 -13.79 -21.57
C LYS A 187 -2.30 -13.04 -21.57
N MET A 188 -3.19 -13.36 -20.63
CA MET A 188 -4.48 -12.66 -20.49
C MET A 188 -4.27 -11.21 -20.06
N GLY A 189 -3.36 -10.94 -19.13
CA GLY A 189 -3.00 -9.59 -18.67
C GLY A 189 -2.52 -8.72 -19.84
N SER A 190 -1.65 -9.26 -20.70
CA SER A 190 -1.16 -8.57 -21.91
C SER A 190 -2.30 -8.27 -22.87
N ALA A 191 -3.15 -9.26 -23.20
CA ALA A 191 -4.30 -9.08 -24.08
C ALA A 191 -5.28 -8.00 -23.56
N LEU A 192 -5.38 -7.85 -22.25
CA LEU A 192 -6.20 -6.84 -21.58
C LEU A 192 -5.48 -5.50 -21.37
N ASN A 193 -4.19 -5.36 -21.71
CA ASN A 193 -3.36 -4.23 -21.34
C ASN A 193 -3.49 -3.89 -19.83
N SER A 194 -3.30 -4.91 -19.00
CA SER A 194 -3.43 -4.86 -17.54
C SER A 194 -2.07 -4.77 -16.86
N ILE A 195 -2.04 -4.52 -15.56
CA ILE A 195 -0.83 -4.60 -14.74
C ILE A 195 -0.89 -5.89 -13.93
N ILE A 196 0.18 -6.69 -14.00
CA ILE A 196 0.33 -7.88 -13.15
C ILE A 196 1.25 -7.55 -11.98
N LEU A 197 0.70 -7.63 -10.76
CA LEU A 197 1.44 -7.45 -9.52
C LEU A 197 2.00 -8.80 -9.06
N VAL A 198 3.30 -8.85 -8.78
CA VAL A 198 4.00 -10.12 -8.55
C VAL A 198 4.56 -10.20 -7.14
N HIS A 199 4.05 -11.16 -6.35
CA HIS A 199 4.77 -11.65 -5.17
C HIS A 199 5.83 -12.65 -5.66
N ALA A 200 7.07 -12.26 -5.68
CA ALA A 200 8.17 -13.02 -6.27
C ALA A 200 8.96 -13.78 -5.20
N GLU A 201 8.56 -15.01 -4.89
CA GLU A 201 9.34 -15.98 -4.12
C GLU A 201 9.14 -17.38 -4.73
N ASP A 202 10.19 -18.17 -4.85
CA ASP A 202 10.13 -19.53 -5.40
C ASP A 202 9.61 -20.50 -4.33
N HIS A 203 8.36 -20.95 -4.49
CA HIS A 203 7.74 -21.89 -3.56
C HIS A 203 8.47 -23.25 -3.49
N VAL A 204 9.13 -23.69 -4.56
CA VAL A 204 9.87 -24.97 -4.59
C VAL A 204 11.12 -24.88 -3.71
N GLU A 205 11.90 -23.79 -3.86
CA GLU A 205 13.08 -23.57 -3.04
C GLU A 205 12.73 -23.39 -1.57
N CYS A 206 11.73 -22.56 -1.27
CA CYS A 206 11.23 -22.32 0.10
C CYS A 206 10.71 -23.62 0.74
N SER A 207 9.89 -24.41 0.03
CA SER A 207 9.39 -25.69 0.53
C SER A 207 10.52 -26.68 0.82
N ARG A 208 11.50 -26.79 -0.08
CA ARG A 208 12.67 -27.67 0.11
C ARG A 208 13.42 -27.33 1.40
N LYS A 209 13.72 -26.05 1.63
CA LYS A 209 14.40 -25.59 2.85
C LYS A 209 13.58 -25.87 4.12
N MET A 210 12.27 -25.67 4.08
CA MET A 210 11.40 -25.97 5.21
C MET A 210 11.35 -27.47 5.52
N ILE A 211 11.31 -28.35 4.50
CA ILE A 211 11.37 -29.81 4.67
C ILE A 211 12.72 -30.24 5.26
N GLU A 212 13.83 -29.70 4.75
CA GLU A 212 15.18 -29.99 5.26
C GLU A 212 15.32 -29.61 6.73
N MET A 213 14.83 -28.43 7.13
CA MET A 213 14.82 -28.00 8.53
C MET A 213 14.02 -28.97 9.42
N ARG A 214 12.82 -29.36 8.99
CA ARG A 214 11.98 -30.32 9.75
C ARG A 214 12.67 -31.67 9.94
N LYS A 215 13.42 -32.16 8.93
CA LYS A 215 14.14 -33.44 9.00
C LYS A 215 15.34 -33.40 9.95
N ARG A 216 16.00 -32.26 10.09
CA ARG A 216 17.20 -32.13 10.93
C ARG A 216 16.93 -32.12 12.42
N ASN A 217 15.67 -31.99 12.86
CA ASN A 217 15.29 -31.89 14.26
C ASN A 217 16.13 -30.84 15.05
N GLU A 218 16.63 -29.82 14.36
CA GLU A 218 17.49 -28.80 14.95
C GLU A 218 16.71 -28.05 16.04
N GLN A 219 17.37 -27.84 17.17
CA GLN A 219 16.84 -26.96 18.21
C GLN A 219 16.56 -25.62 17.57
N VAL A 220 15.30 -25.21 17.59
CA VAL A 220 14.85 -23.97 16.98
C VAL A 220 15.64 -22.81 17.60
N SER A 221 16.38 -22.09 16.77
CA SER A 221 17.10 -20.87 17.18
C SER A 221 16.16 -19.94 17.96
N SER A 222 16.69 -19.27 18.98
CA SER A 222 15.96 -18.23 19.71
C SER A 222 15.53 -17.06 18.80
N ASP A 223 16.23 -16.85 17.68
CA ASP A 223 15.91 -15.87 16.65
C ASP A 223 15.08 -16.49 15.52
N LEU A 224 13.78 -16.57 15.74
CA LEU A 224 12.82 -17.16 14.79
C LEU A 224 12.68 -16.35 13.51
N LEU A 225 12.85 -15.02 13.55
CA LEU A 225 12.79 -14.19 12.35
C LEU A 225 13.99 -14.42 11.43
N LYS A 226 15.18 -14.57 12.01
CA LYS A 226 16.39 -14.91 11.25
C LYS A 226 16.26 -16.29 10.62
N LEU A 227 15.76 -17.27 11.37
CA LEU A 227 15.48 -18.60 10.84
C LEU A 227 14.44 -18.54 9.72
N TRP A 228 13.34 -17.82 9.92
CA TRP A 228 12.32 -17.61 8.90
C TRP A 228 12.89 -17.01 7.61
N SER A 229 13.75 -15.98 7.74
CA SER A 229 14.44 -15.38 6.61
C SER A 229 15.35 -16.39 5.88
N SER A 230 16.07 -17.25 6.60
CA SER A 230 16.95 -18.26 5.99
C SER A 230 16.20 -19.36 5.21
N LEU A 231 14.94 -19.61 5.59
CA LEU A 231 14.06 -20.57 4.89
C LEU A 231 13.41 -19.98 3.63
N ARG A 232 13.46 -18.66 3.49
CA ARG A 232 12.98 -17.89 2.34
C ARG A 232 14.13 -17.03 1.80
N PRO A 233 15.13 -17.67 1.16
CA PRO A 233 16.39 -17.01 0.80
C PRO A 233 16.17 -15.98 -0.31
N GLU A 234 17.10 -15.05 -0.42
CA GLU A 234 17.12 -14.04 -1.48
C GLU A 234 17.12 -14.64 -2.88
N SER A 235 17.78 -15.80 -3.04
CA SER A 235 17.77 -16.56 -4.31
C SER A 235 16.36 -16.92 -4.78
N SER A 236 15.43 -17.18 -3.86
CA SER A 236 14.05 -17.50 -4.23
C SER A 236 13.33 -16.30 -4.85
N GLU A 237 13.62 -15.10 -4.37
CA GLU A 237 13.14 -13.84 -4.92
C GLU A 237 13.73 -13.59 -6.32
N VAL A 238 15.05 -13.64 -6.43
CA VAL A 238 15.82 -13.47 -7.68
C VAL A 238 15.35 -14.43 -8.77
N ASN A 239 15.23 -15.72 -8.45
CA ASN A 239 14.83 -16.75 -9.40
C ASN A 239 13.38 -16.53 -9.90
N SER A 240 12.47 -16.17 -9.00
CA SER A 240 11.09 -15.86 -9.37
C SER A 240 10.97 -14.64 -10.25
N ILE A 241 11.72 -13.56 -9.95
CA ILE A 241 11.76 -12.36 -10.78
C ILE A 241 12.24 -12.72 -12.20
N LYS A 242 13.38 -13.41 -12.32
CA LYS A 242 13.90 -13.84 -13.64
C LYS A 242 12.90 -14.68 -14.40
N LYS A 243 12.25 -15.62 -13.73
CA LYS A 243 11.25 -16.49 -14.33
C LYS A 243 10.07 -15.68 -14.90
N VAL A 244 9.46 -14.80 -14.09
CA VAL A 244 8.31 -14.04 -14.54
C VAL A 244 8.68 -12.99 -15.59
N LEU A 245 9.86 -12.37 -15.50
CA LEU A 245 10.36 -11.45 -16.51
C LEU A 245 10.51 -12.13 -17.89
N ASN A 246 11.09 -13.34 -17.92
CA ASN A 246 11.25 -14.10 -19.16
C ASN A 246 9.88 -14.38 -19.81
N ILE A 247 8.89 -14.82 -19.04
CA ILE A 247 7.53 -15.05 -19.56
C ILE A 247 6.90 -13.72 -20.01
N ALA A 248 7.05 -12.66 -19.24
CA ALA A 248 6.44 -11.37 -19.55
C ALA A 248 7.02 -10.72 -20.82
N LEU A 249 8.30 -10.94 -21.13
CA LEU A 249 8.93 -10.46 -22.35
C LEU A 249 8.28 -11.06 -23.60
N ASP A 250 7.92 -12.34 -23.58
CA ASP A 250 7.26 -13.02 -24.71
C ASP A 250 5.88 -12.42 -25.04
N TYR A 251 5.23 -11.77 -24.06
CA TYR A 251 3.89 -11.21 -24.19
C TYR A 251 3.85 -9.67 -24.05
N GLU A 252 4.99 -8.99 -23.91
CA GLU A 252 5.06 -7.54 -23.64
C GLU A 252 4.22 -7.08 -22.43
N GLN A 253 4.17 -7.94 -21.38
CA GLN A 253 3.33 -7.70 -20.20
C GLN A 253 3.96 -6.67 -19.26
N ASN A 254 3.15 -5.69 -18.80
CA ASN A 254 3.54 -4.77 -17.73
C ASN A 254 3.52 -5.48 -16.37
N LEU A 255 4.65 -5.50 -15.69
CA LEU A 255 4.79 -6.07 -14.35
C LEU A 255 4.97 -4.97 -13.30
N TYR A 256 4.47 -5.24 -12.09
CA TYR A 256 4.71 -4.46 -10.90
C TYR A 256 5.14 -5.42 -9.78
N PHE A 257 6.40 -5.39 -9.43
CA PHE A 257 6.91 -6.19 -8.33
C PHE A 257 6.54 -5.54 -7.00
N VAL A 258 5.92 -6.30 -6.09
CA VAL A 258 5.52 -5.82 -4.77
C VAL A 258 6.53 -6.28 -3.72
N HIS A 259 6.62 -5.56 -2.60
CA HIS A 259 7.33 -5.90 -1.35
C HIS A 259 8.66 -6.67 -1.58
N ILE A 260 9.53 -6.18 -2.42
CA ILE A 260 10.82 -6.84 -2.65
C ILE A 260 11.75 -6.62 -1.48
N GLY A 261 12.37 -7.69 -1.02
CA GLY A 261 13.00 -7.77 0.28
C GLY A 261 14.53 -7.85 0.31
N SER A 262 15.24 -8.10 -0.79
CA SER A 262 16.67 -8.29 -0.76
C SER A 262 17.47 -7.35 -1.65
N SER A 263 18.70 -7.04 -1.29
CA SER A 263 19.61 -6.23 -2.09
C SER A 263 20.03 -6.95 -3.37
N GLN A 264 20.08 -8.28 -3.35
CA GLN A 264 20.29 -9.07 -4.56
C GLN A 264 19.07 -9.02 -5.48
N ALA A 265 17.86 -8.98 -4.91
CA ALA A 265 16.65 -8.71 -5.65
C ALA A 265 16.56 -7.26 -6.08
N LEU A 266 17.33 -6.32 -5.42
CA LEU A 266 17.43 -4.90 -5.78
C LEU A 266 18.47 -4.61 -6.86
N ASN A 267 19.42 -5.24 -6.93
CA ASN A 267 19.94 -5.40 -8.23
C ASN A 267 18.72 -5.89 -8.98
N GLU A 268 17.67 -5.99 -8.12
CA GLU A 268 16.33 -6.35 -8.41
C GLU A 268 15.24 -5.75 -7.53
N ILE A 269 15.38 -5.05 -6.38
CA ILE A 269 14.50 -4.21 -5.54
C ILE A 269 14.45 -4.54 -4.04
N TYR A 270 14.09 -3.70 -3.14
CA TYR A 270 14.42 -3.55 -1.76
C TYR A 270 13.33 -3.43 -0.67
N TYR A 271 13.65 -3.68 0.60
CA TYR A 271 12.80 -3.58 1.79
C TYR A 271 13.49 -3.00 3.05
N LEU A 272 12.75 -2.35 3.94
CA LEU A 272 13.21 -1.67 5.15
C LEU A 272 12.77 -2.35 6.44
N THR A 273 13.69 -2.65 7.38
CA THR A 273 13.33 -2.96 8.76
C THR A 273 14.34 -2.57 9.81
N HIS A 274 13.82 -2.17 10.97
CA HIS A 274 14.45 -2.30 12.28
C HIS A 274 13.50 -3.09 13.16
N THR A 275 13.93 -4.27 13.62
CA THR A 275 13.24 -4.99 14.68
C THR A 275 14.03 -4.82 15.98
N THR A 276 13.35 -4.41 17.04
CA THR A 276 13.82 -4.58 18.40
C THR A 276 13.51 -6.00 18.87
N ASP A 277 14.35 -6.56 19.73
CA ASP A 277 14.45 -7.98 20.11
C ASP A 277 13.24 -8.64 20.80
N TYR A 278 12.03 -8.08 20.75
CA TYR A 278 10.98 -8.47 21.70
C TYR A 278 9.70 -9.06 21.12
N ASP A 279 9.53 -9.56 20.01
CA ASP A 279 8.38 -10.41 19.64
C ASP A 279 8.51 -10.90 18.20
N ASN A 280 9.27 -11.97 18.03
CA ASN A 280 9.41 -12.63 16.72
C ASN A 280 8.08 -12.82 15.97
N ILE A 281 6.98 -13.02 16.71
CA ILE A 281 5.67 -13.24 16.11
C ILE A 281 5.05 -11.97 15.51
N LYS A 282 5.30 -10.80 16.09
CA LYS A 282 4.84 -9.49 15.54
C LYS A 282 5.47 -9.18 14.20
N GLY A 283 6.78 -9.47 14.06
CA GLY A 283 7.56 -9.22 12.84
C GLY A 283 7.45 -10.30 11.76
N LYS A 284 6.65 -11.35 11.97
CA LYS A 284 6.48 -12.38 10.95
C LYS A 284 5.72 -11.84 9.74
N VAL A 285 6.37 -11.81 8.58
CA VAL A 285 5.83 -11.34 7.29
C VAL A 285 6.38 -12.20 6.15
N VAL A 286 5.76 -12.15 5.00
CA VAL A 286 6.16 -12.86 3.77
C VAL A 286 6.12 -11.88 2.60
N PRO A 287 7.27 -11.60 1.97
CA PRO A 287 8.63 -12.06 2.26
C PRO A 287 9.13 -11.65 3.65
N PRO A 288 10.14 -12.34 4.20
CA PRO A 288 10.62 -12.03 5.54
C PRO A 288 11.42 -10.73 5.60
N LEU A 289 11.52 -10.17 6.79
CA LEU A 289 12.41 -9.05 7.09
C LEU A 289 13.86 -9.44 6.80
N ARG A 290 14.64 -8.53 6.18
CA ARG A 290 16.00 -8.78 5.71
C ARG A 290 17.06 -8.12 6.60
N SER A 291 18.32 -8.15 6.16
CA SER A 291 19.46 -7.68 6.91
C SER A 291 19.58 -6.13 6.97
N LYS A 292 20.44 -5.63 7.89
CA LYS A 292 20.78 -4.21 7.92
C LYS A 292 21.53 -3.74 6.66
N GLY A 293 22.24 -4.64 5.98
CA GLY A 293 22.90 -4.34 4.70
C GLY A 293 21.89 -4.05 3.59
N ASP A 294 20.89 -4.89 3.49
CA ASP A 294 19.79 -4.68 2.57
C ASP A 294 19.13 -3.31 2.82
N LEU A 295 18.92 -2.93 4.07
CA LEU A 295 18.36 -1.64 4.49
C LEU A 295 19.12 -0.45 3.92
N VAL A 296 20.44 -0.47 3.89
CA VAL A 296 21.26 0.61 3.34
C VAL A 296 21.05 0.75 1.83
N GLU A 297 21.08 -0.37 1.12
CA GLU A 297 20.91 -0.38 -0.33
C GLU A 297 19.50 0.08 -0.74
N LEU A 298 18.49 -0.15 0.09
CA LEU A 298 17.14 0.35 -0.12
C LEU A 298 17.03 1.85 -0.03
N TRP A 299 17.57 2.45 0.97
CA TRP A 299 17.57 3.89 1.05
C TRP A 299 18.34 4.52 -0.11
N ASN A 300 19.42 3.87 -0.55
CA ASN A 300 20.16 4.28 -1.74
C ASN A 300 19.30 4.19 -3.00
N ALA A 301 18.57 3.08 -3.16
CA ALA A 301 17.69 2.86 -4.31
C ALA A 301 16.47 3.82 -4.32
N ILE A 302 15.91 4.16 -3.15
CA ILE A 302 14.89 5.19 -3.01
C ILE A 302 15.46 6.54 -3.46
N LYS A 303 16.63 6.90 -2.95
CA LYS A 303 17.29 8.18 -3.25
C LYS A 303 17.69 8.32 -4.72
N SER A 304 18.19 7.23 -5.33
CA SER A 304 18.62 7.21 -6.74
C SER A 304 17.48 7.08 -7.76
N GLY A 305 16.25 6.84 -7.31
CA GLY A 305 15.10 6.72 -8.21
C GLY A 305 14.87 5.33 -8.79
N ILE A 306 15.58 4.31 -8.31
CA ILE A 306 15.40 2.90 -8.73
C ILE A 306 14.05 2.35 -8.22
N ILE A 307 13.66 2.72 -6.99
CA ILE A 307 12.36 2.33 -6.42
C ILE A 307 11.31 3.33 -6.87
N ASP A 308 10.27 2.84 -7.52
CA ASP A 308 9.18 3.68 -8.05
C ASP A 308 8.17 4.09 -6.98
N THR A 309 7.80 3.17 -6.07
CA THR A 309 6.72 3.39 -5.10
C THR A 309 7.02 2.79 -3.74
N ILE A 310 6.36 3.32 -2.72
CA ILE A 310 6.28 2.75 -1.38
C ILE A 310 4.84 2.30 -1.12
N GLY A 311 4.69 1.11 -0.55
CA GLY A 311 3.41 0.58 -0.07
C GLY A 311 3.60 -0.08 1.29
N THR A 312 2.53 -0.23 2.06
CA THR A 312 2.62 -0.74 3.43
C THR A 312 2.61 -2.26 3.51
N ASP A 313 2.06 -2.93 2.52
CA ASP A 313 1.64 -4.34 2.65
C ASP A 313 0.84 -4.59 3.95
N HIS A 314 0.05 -3.57 4.33
CA HIS A 314 -0.71 -3.56 5.56
C HIS A 314 -1.63 -4.78 5.67
N VAL A 315 -1.56 -5.45 6.79
CA VAL A 315 -2.48 -6.53 7.15
C VAL A 315 -3.13 -6.21 8.49
N ALA A 316 -4.43 -5.95 8.46
CA ALA A 316 -5.22 -5.71 9.68
C ALA A 316 -5.47 -7.03 10.42
N ASN A 317 -4.72 -7.26 11.48
CA ASN A 317 -4.94 -8.35 12.43
C ASN A 317 -4.54 -7.90 13.83
N ASP A 318 -5.10 -8.54 14.86
CA ASP A 318 -4.70 -8.34 16.24
C ASP A 318 -3.68 -9.38 16.71
N LEU A 319 -3.04 -9.11 17.84
CA LEU A 319 -1.99 -9.97 18.40
C LEU A 319 -2.55 -11.32 18.89
N GLU A 320 -3.80 -11.34 19.29
CA GLU A 320 -4.48 -12.57 19.70
C GLU A 320 -4.61 -13.53 18.52
N ILE A 321 -5.04 -13.04 17.36
CA ILE A 321 -5.11 -13.83 16.11
C ILE A 321 -3.71 -14.36 15.75
N LYS A 322 -2.66 -13.54 15.86
CA LYS A 322 -1.29 -14.03 15.62
C LYS A 322 -0.88 -15.14 16.57
N LYS A 323 -1.27 -15.06 17.84
CA LYS A 323 -0.93 -16.04 18.90
C LYS A 323 -1.82 -17.28 18.89
N ALA A 324 -3.07 -17.17 18.43
CA ALA A 324 -4.09 -18.22 18.55
C ALA A 324 -3.72 -19.55 17.87
N ARG A 325 -2.79 -19.55 16.90
CA ARG A 325 -2.33 -20.77 16.22
C ARG A 325 -1.18 -21.49 16.94
N GLY A 326 -0.88 -21.12 18.17
CA GLY A 326 -0.07 -21.86 19.15
C GLY A 326 1.45 -21.75 19.00
N ASN A 327 1.97 -21.36 17.83
CA ASN A 327 3.42 -21.19 17.63
C ASN A 327 3.73 -20.26 16.45
N PHE A 328 4.99 -19.84 16.37
CA PHE A 328 5.48 -18.95 15.32
C PHE A 328 5.19 -19.46 13.89
N TRP A 329 5.33 -20.76 13.65
CA TRP A 329 5.19 -21.33 12.30
C TRP A 329 3.77 -21.22 11.74
N ASN A 330 2.79 -21.35 12.60
CA ASN A 330 1.37 -21.27 12.25
C ASN A 330 0.81 -19.84 12.32
N ALA A 331 1.55 -18.92 12.93
CA ALA A 331 1.10 -17.53 13.05
C ALA A 331 0.89 -16.89 11.67
N PRO A 332 -0.20 -16.12 11.46
CA PRO A 332 -0.42 -15.39 10.23
C PRO A 332 0.70 -14.39 9.96
N SER A 333 1.07 -14.22 8.69
CA SER A 333 2.03 -13.20 8.26
C SER A 333 1.37 -11.83 8.11
N GLY A 334 2.17 -10.75 8.24
CA GLY A 334 1.74 -9.37 8.06
C GLY A 334 1.52 -8.61 9.36
N PHE A 335 1.53 -7.31 9.28
CA PHE A 335 1.33 -6.35 10.37
C PHE A 335 0.76 -5.03 9.84
N SER A 336 0.26 -4.17 10.74
CA SER A 336 -0.32 -2.88 10.35
C SER A 336 0.76 -1.85 9.99
N GLY A 337 0.52 -1.06 8.92
CA GLY A 337 1.46 -0.05 8.41
C GLY A 337 0.83 1.27 7.95
N LEU A 338 -0.49 1.32 7.69
CA LEU A 338 -1.16 2.50 7.10
C LEU A 338 -0.90 3.79 7.87
N GLY A 339 -1.08 3.78 9.19
CA GLY A 339 -0.91 4.98 10.02
C GLY A 339 0.55 5.43 10.18
N THR A 340 1.53 4.59 9.80
CA THR A 340 2.96 4.85 10.02
C THR A 340 3.78 5.07 8.75
N MET A 341 3.28 4.71 7.56
CA MET A 341 4.03 4.80 6.30
C MET A 341 4.67 6.18 6.10
N LEU A 342 3.87 7.22 6.00
CA LEU A 342 4.41 8.57 5.77
C LEU A 342 5.25 9.08 6.95
N PRO A 343 4.83 8.96 8.23
CA PRO A 343 5.67 9.32 9.37
C PRO A 343 7.05 8.65 9.38
N VAL A 344 7.14 7.37 9.03
CA VAL A 344 8.44 6.66 8.90
C VAL A 344 9.26 7.24 7.75
N MET A 345 8.66 7.48 6.59
CA MET A 345 9.36 8.07 5.45
C MET A 345 9.87 9.49 5.74
N LEU A 346 9.13 10.29 6.50
CA LEU A 346 9.56 11.62 6.92
C LEU A 346 10.67 11.57 7.98
N SER A 347 10.51 10.73 9.01
CA SER A 347 11.47 10.63 10.11
C SER A 347 12.76 9.96 9.67
N GLU A 348 12.68 8.78 9.07
CA GLU A 348 13.85 8.00 8.69
C GLU A 348 14.43 8.43 7.34
N GLY A 349 13.57 8.75 6.37
CA GLY A 349 13.99 9.15 5.03
C GLY A 349 14.44 10.60 4.98
N VAL A 350 13.55 11.56 5.26
CA VAL A 350 13.87 12.99 5.12
C VAL A 350 14.84 13.43 6.22
N ASN A 351 14.47 13.26 7.48
CA ASN A 351 15.25 13.81 8.59
C ASN A 351 16.61 13.11 8.80
N LYS A 352 16.69 11.77 8.63
CA LYS A 352 17.92 11.02 8.91
C LYS A 352 18.74 10.67 7.66
N LYS A 353 18.11 10.50 6.49
CA LYS A 353 18.77 10.08 5.25
C LYS A 353 18.86 11.19 4.22
N SER A 354 18.33 12.38 4.50
CA SER A 354 18.34 13.54 3.60
C SER A 354 17.72 13.26 2.23
N ILE A 355 16.62 12.49 2.23
CA ILE A 355 15.82 12.30 1.02
C ILE A 355 14.94 13.54 0.83
N ASP A 356 14.89 14.07 -0.38
CA ASP A 356 14.10 15.24 -0.70
C ASP A 356 12.59 14.98 -0.52
N LEU A 357 11.87 15.96 0.03
CA LEU A 357 10.40 15.89 0.18
C LEU A 357 9.68 15.76 -1.18
N VAL A 358 10.24 16.30 -2.24
CA VAL A 358 9.71 16.10 -3.60
C VAL A 358 9.79 14.62 -3.96
N ARG A 359 10.94 13.97 -3.69
CA ARG A 359 11.10 12.53 -3.90
C ARG A 359 10.12 11.71 -3.06
N ILE A 360 9.86 12.09 -1.81
CA ILE A 360 8.83 11.43 -0.98
C ILE A 360 7.44 11.56 -1.64
N SER A 361 7.09 12.75 -2.16
CA SER A 361 5.81 12.94 -2.84
C SER A 361 5.69 12.12 -4.12
N GLU A 362 6.79 11.90 -4.83
CA GLU A 362 6.83 11.04 -6.01
C GLU A 362 6.53 9.58 -5.66
N ILE A 363 7.29 9.00 -4.74
CA ILE A 363 7.23 7.56 -4.41
C ILE A 363 6.01 7.17 -3.57
N CYS A 364 5.50 8.09 -2.74
CA CYS A 364 4.32 7.84 -1.90
C CYS A 364 3.01 8.31 -2.55
N SER A 365 3.03 8.93 -3.73
CA SER A 365 1.81 9.44 -4.36
C SER A 365 1.86 9.42 -5.89
N ALA A 366 2.67 10.28 -6.52
CA ALA A 366 2.61 10.55 -7.95
C ALA A 366 2.93 9.33 -8.82
N ASN A 367 3.93 8.52 -8.43
CA ASN A 367 4.34 7.35 -9.21
C ASN A 367 3.26 6.26 -9.20
N ALA A 368 2.67 5.95 -8.03
CA ALA A 368 1.54 5.03 -7.95
C ALA A 368 0.36 5.53 -8.81
N SER A 369 0.06 6.83 -8.73
CA SER A 369 -0.98 7.45 -9.56
C SER A 369 -0.74 7.27 -11.05
N ARG A 370 0.51 7.45 -11.52
CA ARG A 370 0.90 7.26 -12.93
C ARG A 370 0.84 5.80 -13.36
N ILE A 371 1.34 4.90 -12.51
CA ILE A 371 1.38 3.46 -12.81
C ILE A 371 -0.04 2.93 -12.98
N PHE A 372 -0.94 3.27 -12.06
CA PHE A 372 -2.29 2.72 -12.02
C PHE A 372 -3.35 3.57 -12.75
N GLY A 373 -2.95 4.64 -13.44
CA GLY A 373 -3.81 5.38 -14.34
C GLY A 373 -4.69 6.45 -13.69
N PHE A 374 -4.35 6.92 -12.48
CA PHE A 374 -5.08 7.99 -11.78
C PHE A 374 -4.56 9.40 -12.09
N PHE A 375 -3.33 9.52 -12.58
CA PHE A 375 -2.71 10.80 -12.88
C PHE A 375 -3.37 11.45 -14.14
N PRO A 376 -3.61 12.77 -14.18
CA PRO A 376 -3.32 13.78 -13.16
C PRO A 376 -4.47 14.03 -12.18
N GLN A 377 -5.52 13.20 -12.18
CA GLN A 377 -6.64 13.36 -11.28
C GLN A 377 -6.17 13.29 -9.81
N LYS A 378 -5.27 12.35 -9.50
CA LYS A 378 -4.65 12.15 -8.19
C LYS A 378 -3.12 12.18 -8.30
N GLY A 379 -2.42 12.26 -7.18
CA GLY A 379 -0.96 12.20 -7.12
C GLY A 379 -0.23 13.48 -7.51
N THR A 380 -0.94 14.60 -7.60
CA THR A 380 -0.36 15.92 -7.87
C THR A 380 -1.22 17.03 -7.27
N ILE A 381 -0.64 18.24 -7.15
CA ILE A 381 -1.35 19.46 -6.76
C ILE A 381 -1.33 20.43 -7.94
N MET A 382 -2.38 20.36 -8.75
CA MET A 382 -2.55 21.23 -9.93
C MET A 382 -4.03 21.56 -10.14
N GLU A 383 -4.29 22.62 -10.90
CA GLU A 383 -5.66 23.00 -11.23
C GLU A 383 -6.41 21.86 -11.92
N GLY A 384 -7.61 21.55 -11.45
CA GLY A 384 -8.47 20.49 -11.97
C GLY A 384 -8.26 19.10 -11.33
N SER A 385 -7.13 18.85 -10.64
CA SER A 385 -6.94 17.59 -9.89
C SER A 385 -7.87 17.53 -8.68
N ASP A 386 -8.09 16.32 -8.16
CA ASP A 386 -8.81 16.14 -6.91
C ASP A 386 -8.08 16.86 -5.77
N ALA A 387 -8.82 17.51 -4.90
CA ALA A 387 -8.26 18.17 -3.72
C ALA A 387 -7.96 17.11 -2.64
N ASP A 388 -7.05 16.19 -2.97
CA ASP A 388 -6.47 15.19 -2.07
C ASP A 388 -5.14 15.74 -1.57
N LEU A 389 -5.09 16.12 -0.29
CA LEU A 389 -3.94 16.81 0.27
C LEU A 389 -3.57 16.25 1.64
N THR A 390 -2.27 16.19 1.91
CA THR A 390 -1.73 15.86 3.22
C THR A 390 -0.87 17.02 3.72
N ILE A 391 -1.33 17.68 4.79
CA ILE A 391 -0.58 18.76 5.43
C ILE A 391 0.28 18.14 6.53
N VAL A 392 1.59 18.41 6.47
CA VAL A 392 2.60 17.82 7.35
C VAL A 392 3.29 18.89 8.17
N ASP A 393 3.46 18.61 9.46
CA ASP A 393 4.34 19.33 10.35
C ASP A 393 5.65 18.55 10.50
N MET A 394 6.74 19.06 9.93
CA MET A 394 8.06 18.41 9.99
C MET A 394 8.72 18.51 11.37
N GLU A 395 8.26 19.41 12.24
CA GLU A 395 8.78 19.57 13.61
C GLU A 395 7.99 18.73 14.64
N LYS A 396 6.79 18.25 14.28
CA LYS A 396 5.96 17.45 15.19
C LYS A 396 6.61 16.10 15.47
N GLU A 397 6.86 15.83 16.76
CA GLU A 397 7.39 14.54 17.24
C GLU A 397 6.29 13.78 17.98
N GLN A 398 6.16 12.49 17.70
CA GLN A 398 5.24 11.62 18.43
C GLN A 398 5.88 10.24 18.64
N ARG A 399 5.53 9.61 19.77
CA ARG A 399 5.86 8.20 20.03
C ARG A 399 4.74 7.33 19.46
N VAL A 400 5.10 6.37 18.63
CA VAL A 400 4.15 5.46 18.02
C VAL A 400 3.53 4.56 19.10
N SER A 401 2.21 4.47 19.11
CA SER A 401 1.43 3.49 19.86
C SER A 401 0.27 2.99 18.99
N PRO A 402 -0.25 1.78 19.23
CA PRO A 402 -1.39 1.25 18.47
C PRO A 402 -2.61 2.19 18.49
N ASP A 403 -2.95 2.73 19.66
CA ASP A 403 -4.12 3.65 19.82
C ASP A 403 -4.05 4.89 18.94
N LEU A 404 -2.83 5.37 18.65
CA LEU A 404 -2.61 6.54 17.80
C LEU A 404 -3.01 6.26 16.34
N LEU A 405 -2.99 4.99 15.89
CA LEU A 405 -3.05 4.63 14.48
C LEU A 405 -4.47 4.40 13.95
N ASN A 406 -5.48 4.39 14.82
CA ASN A 406 -6.89 4.15 14.44
C ASN A 406 -7.13 2.89 13.59
N SER A 407 -6.25 1.88 13.66
CA SER A 407 -6.39 0.58 13.00
C SER A 407 -7.17 -0.39 13.86
N HIS A 408 -7.71 -1.46 13.26
CA HIS A 408 -8.21 -2.61 14.00
C HIS A 408 -7.09 -3.35 14.75
N SER A 409 -5.85 -3.27 14.26
CA SER A 409 -4.70 -3.91 14.89
C SER A 409 -4.36 -3.25 16.24
N ASP A 410 -4.19 -4.08 17.26
CA ASP A 410 -3.83 -3.68 18.63
C ASP A 410 -2.30 -3.64 18.86
N TYR A 411 -1.51 -3.80 17.80
CA TYR A 411 -0.04 -3.75 17.82
C TYR A 411 0.52 -3.15 16.53
N THR A 412 1.75 -2.69 16.59
CA THR A 412 2.57 -2.32 15.44
C THR A 412 4.03 -2.67 15.69
N ILE A 413 4.80 -2.97 14.62
CA ILE A 413 6.25 -3.20 14.74
C ILE A 413 7.02 -1.90 15.07
N TYR A 414 6.39 -0.76 14.91
CA TYR A 414 6.98 0.56 15.24
C TYR A 414 6.63 1.05 16.65
N GLU A 415 5.96 0.23 17.46
CA GLU A 415 5.56 0.60 18.83
C GLU A 415 6.74 1.12 19.63
N GLY A 416 6.56 2.28 20.27
CA GLY A 416 7.60 2.93 21.06
C GLY A 416 8.59 3.78 20.25
N TRP A 417 8.60 3.71 18.92
CA TRP A 417 9.45 4.57 18.09
C TRP A 417 9.07 6.04 18.24
N LYS A 418 10.07 6.90 18.36
CA LYS A 418 9.90 8.35 18.34
C LYS A 418 10.14 8.84 16.91
N LEU A 419 9.09 9.20 16.21
CA LEU A 419 9.14 9.69 14.83
C LEU A 419 8.96 11.21 14.80
N LYS A 420 9.70 11.88 13.92
CA LYS A 420 9.63 13.32 13.65
C LYS A 420 9.15 13.58 12.23
N GLY A 421 8.14 14.42 12.10
CA GLY A 421 7.39 14.66 10.85
C GLY A 421 6.10 13.86 10.82
N TRP A 422 4.95 14.56 10.98
CA TRP A 422 3.65 13.92 11.09
C TRP A 422 2.59 14.65 10.26
N PRO A 423 1.63 13.92 9.66
CA PRO A 423 0.42 14.51 9.14
C PRO A 423 -0.34 15.23 10.27
N VAL A 424 -0.72 16.46 10.02
CA VAL A 424 -1.59 17.26 10.91
C VAL A 424 -2.96 17.45 10.32
N MET A 425 -3.11 17.27 9.01
CA MET A 425 -4.41 17.32 8.36
C MET A 425 -4.40 16.46 7.09
N THR A 426 -5.48 15.72 6.87
CA THR A 426 -5.74 14.95 5.65
C THR A 426 -7.04 15.42 5.02
N ILE A 427 -6.99 15.74 3.74
CA ILE A 427 -8.12 16.22 2.94
C ILE A 427 -8.35 15.24 1.80
N VAL A 428 -9.56 14.71 1.68
CA VAL A 428 -9.97 13.80 0.60
C VAL A 428 -11.04 14.50 -0.23
N ARG A 429 -10.75 14.75 -1.48
CA ARG A 429 -11.63 15.47 -2.41
C ARG A 429 -12.29 16.68 -1.75
N GLY A 430 -11.45 17.57 -1.18
CA GLY A 430 -11.87 18.81 -0.55
C GLY A 430 -12.60 18.68 0.79
N LYS A 431 -12.68 17.48 1.38
CA LYS A 431 -13.20 17.28 2.74
C LYS A 431 -12.06 17.05 3.70
N VAL A 432 -11.98 17.85 4.77
CA VAL A 432 -11.06 17.59 5.88
C VAL A 432 -11.57 16.37 6.63
N VAL A 433 -10.87 15.26 6.52
CA VAL A 433 -11.26 13.95 7.08
C VAL A 433 -10.49 13.61 8.36
N MET A 434 -9.31 14.20 8.54
CA MET A 434 -8.51 14.10 9.76
C MET A 434 -7.84 15.44 10.06
N GLU A 435 -7.85 15.83 11.33
CA GLU A 435 -7.17 17.00 11.85
C GLU A 435 -6.57 16.68 13.22
N ASP A 436 -5.26 16.94 13.39
CA ASP A 436 -4.48 16.66 14.60
C ASP A 436 -4.67 15.24 15.19
N GLY A 437 -4.67 14.24 14.32
CA GLY A 437 -4.83 12.82 14.66
C GLY A 437 -6.27 12.40 14.93
N LYS A 438 -7.23 13.33 14.88
CA LYS A 438 -8.66 13.05 15.08
C LYS A 438 -9.35 12.87 13.74
N VAL A 439 -9.90 11.69 13.52
CA VAL A 439 -10.67 11.37 12.31
C VAL A 439 -12.11 11.83 12.49
N ASP A 440 -12.63 12.61 11.54
CA ASP A 440 -14.03 13.00 11.53
C ASP A 440 -14.89 11.86 10.95
N GLN A 441 -15.50 11.08 11.83
CA GLN A 441 -16.32 9.93 11.48
C GLN A 441 -17.59 10.30 10.67
N LYS A 442 -17.99 11.57 10.59
CA LYS A 442 -19.09 12.02 9.72
C LYS A 442 -18.75 11.81 8.22
N ASN A 443 -17.47 11.65 7.91
CA ASN A 443 -17.00 11.36 6.56
C ASN A 443 -16.97 9.86 6.21
N ILE A 444 -17.47 8.96 7.06
CA ILE A 444 -17.65 7.55 6.71
C ILE A 444 -18.60 7.45 5.51
N GLY A 445 -18.19 6.70 4.46
CA GLY A 445 -18.87 6.63 3.18
C GLY A 445 -18.55 7.78 2.21
N HIS A 446 -17.60 8.68 2.56
CA HIS A 446 -17.12 9.70 1.63
C HIS A 446 -16.26 9.13 0.51
N GLY A 447 -15.52 8.04 0.78
CA GLY A 447 -14.62 7.40 -0.17
C GLY A 447 -15.31 6.91 -1.44
N LYS A 448 -14.60 6.97 -2.55
CA LYS A 448 -15.07 6.49 -3.86
C LYS A 448 -14.18 5.41 -4.41
N PHE A 449 -14.79 4.45 -5.11
CA PHE A 449 -14.06 3.52 -5.96
C PHE A 449 -13.41 4.27 -7.12
N ILE A 450 -12.12 4.04 -7.33
CA ILE A 450 -11.35 4.62 -8.44
C ILE A 450 -11.03 3.49 -9.43
N GLU A 451 -11.46 3.67 -10.66
CA GLU A 451 -11.23 2.70 -11.72
C GLU A 451 -9.77 2.74 -12.21
N THR A 452 -9.16 1.57 -12.36
CA THR A 452 -7.79 1.39 -12.89
C THR A 452 -7.82 1.02 -14.39
N THR A 453 -8.59 1.74 -15.19
CA THR A 453 -8.81 1.39 -16.61
C THR A 453 -7.67 1.80 -17.55
N LYS A 454 -6.84 2.79 -17.17
CA LYS A 454 -5.74 3.31 -17.97
C LYS A 454 -4.41 2.76 -17.46
N THR A 455 -3.48 2.49 -18.36
CA THR A 455 -2.12 2.08 -18.04
C THR A 455 -1.11 3.11 -18.53
N ARG A 456 0.17 2.96 -18.13
CA ARG A 456 1.26 3.86 -18.56
C ARG A 456 1.37 4.00 -20.09
N LYS A 457 0.94 2.99 -20.87
CA LYS A 457 0.92 3.07 -22.34
C LYS A 457 -0.06 4.11 -22.85
N ASP A 458 -1.13 4.39 -22.11
CA ASP A 458 -2.19 5.33 -22.50
C ASP A 458 -1.80 6.80 -22.27
N PHE A 459 -0.68 7.05 -21.58
CA PHE A 459 -0.14 8.39 -21.28
C PHE A 459 1.12 8.74 -22.10
N LYS A 460 1.49 7.92 -23.10
CA LYS A 460 2.57 8.22 -24.04
C LYS A 460 2.02 9.14 -25.16
N ASN A 461 1.71 10.40 -24.80
CA ASN A 461 1.59 11.52 -25.74
C ASN A 461 2.07 12.79 -25.05
#